data_a473f980d4119b9c60ae826983bec5d2
#
_entry.id   a473f980d4119b9c60ae826983bec5d2
#
_cell.length_a   1.000
_cell.length_b   1.000
_cell.length_c   1.000
_cell.angle_alpha   90.00
_cell.angle_beta   90.00
_cell.angle_gamma   90.00
#
_symmetry.space_group_name_H-M   'P 1'
#
loop_
_entity.id
_entity.type
_entity.pdbx_description
1 polymer ?
#
loop_
_entity_poly.entity_id
_entity_poly.type
_entity_poly.pdbx_seq_one_letter_code
_entity_poly.pdbx_strand_id
1 'polypeptide(L)'
;VVDTRNNNIYVTWTQFDSYNSTTPGDSTIILFSKSVDAGESWSAPLRISKIAGTCLDGDNAVEGAVPAVGPNGEIYVSWAGANGLVFNTSSDEGVTWLTQETPIDPMPTGWDYDIPGLMRANGLPITLCDLSDGPNRGTIYVNWSDQRNGPDNTDVFMTRSTDGGVTWAPTSKINSDNTDKHQ
;
A
#
# COMPACT_ATOMS: atom_id res chain seq x y z
N VAL A 1 -6.07 7.69 7.87
CA VAL A 1 -5.09 8.69 8.34
C VAL A 1 -5.75 10.03 8.53
N VAL A 2 -5.21 10.87 9.39
CA VAL A 2 -5.68 12.25 9.61
C VAL A 2 -4.63 13.22 9.10
N ASP A 3 -5.05 14.21 8.32
CA ASP A 3 -4.23 15.35 7.96
C ASP A 3 -4.25 16.38 9.10
N THR A 4 -3.14 16.51 9.81
CA THR A 4 -3.03 17.40 10.97
C THR A 4 -3.06 18.90 10.63
N ARG A 5 -3.01 19.27 9.34
CA ARG A 5 -3.07 20.66 8.87
C ARG A 5 -4.51 21.21 8.84
N ASN A 6 -5.48 20.35 8.51
CA ASN A 6 -6.88 20.74 8.32
C ASN A 6 -7.90 19.80 9.00
N ASN A 7 -7.41 18.73 9.66
CA ASN A 7 -8.18 17.67 10.31
C ASN A 7 -9.06 16.83 9.37
N ASN A 8 -8.80 16.85 8.06
CA ASN A 8 -9.45 15.93 7.13
C ASN A 8 -9.03 14.49 7.44
N ILE A 9 -9.97 13.56 7.28
CA ILE A 9 -9.72 12.13 7.48
C ILE A 9 -9.77 11.46 6.11
N TYR A 10 -8.77 10.62 5.82
CA TYR A 10 -8.68 9.85 4.58
C TYR A 10 -8.70 8.36 4.88
N VAL A 11 -9.51 7.63 4.14
CA VAL A 11 -9.62 6.16 4.23
C VAL A 11 -9.46 5.55 2.86
N THR A 12 -8.84 4.37 2.84
CA THR A 12 -8.71 3.51 1.67
C THR A 12 -9.12 2.11 2.05
N TRP A 13 -9.67 1.36 1.11
CA TRP A 13 -10.04 -0.05 1.32
C TRP A 13 -10.06 -0.80 0.00
N THR A 14 -9.94 -2.12 0.09
CA THR A 14 -10.20 -3.02 -1.03
C THR A 14 -11.69 -3.28 -1.14
N GLN A 15 -12.25 -3.16 -2.33
CA GLN A 15 -13.58 -3.64 -2.65
C GLN A 15 -13.48 -4.86 -3.55
N PHE A 16 -14.13 -5.93 -3.15
CA PHE A 16 -14.38 -7.12 -3.98
C PHE A 16 -15.77 -7.01 -4.58
N ASP A 17 -15.93 -7.33 -5.88
CA ASP A 17 -17.26 -7.48 -6.47
C ASP A 17 -17.97 -8.67 -5.80
N SER A 18 -17.25 -9.78 -5.60
CA SER A 18 -17.69 -10.93 -4.80
C SER A 18 -16.45 -11.65 -4.25
N TYR A 19 -16.32 -11.71 -2.92
CA TYR A 19 -15.15 -12.32 -2.26
C TYR A 19 -15.00 -13.81 -2.66
N ASN A 20 -13.80 -14.19 -3.04
CA ASN A 20 -13.43 -15.53 -3.54
C ASN A 20 -14.19 -15.96 -4.81
N SER A 21 -14.73 -15.04 -5.58
CA SER A 21 -15.37 -15.36 -6.84
C SER A 21 -14.36 -15.80 -7.91
N THR A 22 -14.73 -16.83 -8.64
CA THR A 22 -14.05 -17.26 -9.87
C THR A 22 -14.79 -16.81 -11.14
N THR A 23 -15.86 -16.02 -10.98
CA THR A 23 -16.66 -15.53 -12.11
C THR A 23 -15.83 -14.56 -12.95
N PRO A 24 -15.69 -14.79 -14.27
CA PRO A 24 -15.01 -13.86 -15.14
C PRO A 24 -15.66 -12.48 -15.11
N GLY A 25 -14.85 -11.46 -14.88
CA GLY A 25 -15.30 -10.07 -14.78
C GLY A 25 -15.45 -9.56 -13.35
N ASP A 26 -15.58 -10.41 -12.35
CA ASP A 26 -15.48 -9.99 -10.95
C ASP A 26 -14.04 -9.57 -10.65
N SER A 27 -13.90 -8.46 -9.94
CA SER A 27 -12.61 -7.82 -9.71
C SER A 27 -12.47 -7.24 -8.31
N THR A 28 -11.22 -7.01 -7.90
CA THR A 28 -10.87 -6.19 -6.73
C THR A 28 -10.33 -4.85 -7.18
N ILE A 29 -10.68 -3.81 -6.44
CA ILE A 29 -10.23 -2.43 -6.67
C ILE A 29 -9.91 -1.75 -5.34
N ILE A 30 -9.03 -0.74 -5.39
CA ILE A 30 -8.79 0.14 -4.25
C ILE A 30 -9.68 1.37 -4.37
N LEU A 31 -10.44 1.63 -3.31
CA LEU A 31 -11.27 2.81 -3.16
C LEU A 31 -10.69 3.76 -2.12
N PHE A 32 -11.02 5.03 -2.29
CA PHE A 32 -10.68 6.15 -1.41
C PHE A 32 -11.92 6.94 -1.06
N SER A 33 -11.98 7.45 0.16
CA SER A 33 -12.97 8.45 0.58
C SER A 33 -12.36 9.41 1.60
N LYS A 34 -12.93 10.61 1.70
CA LYS A 34 -12.53 11.61 2.70
C LYS A 34 -13.70 12.14 3.50
N SER A 35 -13.41 12.50 4.74
CA SER A 35 -14.29 13.30 5.60
C SER A 35 -13.62 14.63 5.92
N VAL A 36 -14.40 15.71 5.93
CA VAL A 36 -13.95 17.06 6.29
C VAL A 36 -14.64 17.58 7.56
N ASP A 37 -15.40 16.72 8.23
CA ASP A 37 -16.24 17.02 9.40
C ASP A 37 -16.05 16.02 10.55
N ALA A 38 -14.80 15.59 10.77
CA ALA A 38 -14.40 14.65 11.82
C ALA A 38 -15.07 13.26 11.73
N GLY A 39 -15.47 12.83 10.53
CA GLY A 39 -16.03 11.50 10.27
C GLY A 39 -17.56 11.44 10.30
N GLU A 40 -18.24 12.59 10.45
CA GLU A 40 -19.72 12.63 10.45
C GLU A 40 -20.28 12.33 9.07
N SER A 41 -19.61 12.81 8.00
CA SER A 41 -19.96 12.48 6.62
C SER A 41 -18.71 12.14 5.78
N TRP A 42 -18.93 11.44 4.67
CA TRP A 42 -17.89 10.95 3.78
C TRP A 42 -18.20 11.27 2.33
N SER A 43 -17.17 11.58 1.55
CA SER A 43 -17.31 11.73 0.11
C SER A 43 -17.77 10.42 -0.53
N ALA A 44 -18.36 10.51 -1.73
CA ALA A 44 -18.57 9.31 -2.54
C ALA A 44 -17.23 8.57 -2.75
N PRO A 45 -17.22 7.21 -2.68
CA PRO A 45 -16.02 6.43 -2.96
C PRO A 45 -15.45 6.73 -4.34
N LEU A 46 -14.15 6.94 -4.42
CA LEU A 46 -13.40 7.13 -5.65
C LEU A 46 -12.44 5.96 -5.87
N ARG A 47 -12.51 5.31 -7.02
CA ARG A 47 -11.53 4.29 -7.39
C ARG A 47 -10.18 4.94 -7.67
N ILE A 48 -9.13 4.50 -6.97
CA ILE A 48 -7.75 4.98 -7.13
C ILE A 48 -6.83 3.95 -7.78
N SER A 49 -7.14 2.64 -7.71
CA SER A 49 -6.44 1.62 -8.50
C SER A 49 -6.83 1.72 -9.97
N LYS A 50 -5.85 1.79 -10.87
CA LYS A 50 -6.09 1.82 -12.32
C LYS A 50 -6.19 0.40 -12.87
N ILE A 51 -5.39 -0.50 -12.33
CA ILE A 51 -5.43 -1.94 -12.61
C ILE A 51 -6.27 -2.61 -11.53
N ALA A 52 -7.19 -3.47 -11.95
CA ALA A 52 -7.99 -4.27 -11.05
C ALA A 52 -7.30 -5.62 -10.78
N GLY A 53 -7.47 -6.15 -9.59
CA GLY A 53 -7.10 -7.52 -9.25
C GLY A 53 -8.23 -8.52 -9.49
N THR A 54 -7.96 -9.80 -9.27
CA THR A 54 -8.99 -10.85 -9.23
C THR A 54 -9.74 -10.83 -7.90
N CYS A 55 -10.89 -11.50 -7.83
CA CYS A 55 -11.64 -11.66 -6.58
C CYS A 55 -11.20 -12.86 -5.72
N LEU A 56 -10.24 -13.66 -6.18
CA LEU A 56 -9.65 -14.71 -5.35
C LEU A 56 -8.75 -14.07 -4.30
N ASP A 57 -8.91 -14.48 -3.04
CA ASP A 57 -8.07 -14.04 -1.93
C ASP A 57 -6.64 -14.60 -2.13
N GLY A 58 -5.72 -13.78 -2.57
CA GLY A 58 -4.34 -14.15 -2.91
C GLY A 58 -3.65 -13.09 -3.77
N ASP A 59 -2.44 -13.35 -4.19
CA ASP A 59 -1.48 -12.42 -4.81
C ASP A 59 -2.01 -11.58 -5.99
N ASN A 60 -3.02 -12.06 -6.67
CA ASN A 60 -3.62 -11.35 -7.80
C ASN A 60 -4.79 -10.42 -7.40
N ALA A 61 -5.22 -10.42 -6.15
CA ALA A 61 -6.12 -9.40 -5.62
C ALA A 61 -5.32 -8.11 -5.31
N VAL A 62 -5.94 -6.94 -5.45
CA VAL A 62 -5.31 -5.68 -5.02
C VAL A 62 -5.71 -5.38 -3.58
N GLU A 63 -4.73 -5.42 -2.67
CA GLU A 63 -4.97 -5.31 -1.23
C GLU A 63 -3.91 -4.48 -0.48
N GLY A 64 -4.23 -4.16 0.78
CA GLY A 64 -3.28 -3.53 1.71
C GLY A 64 -3.06 -2.04 1.49
N ALA A 65 -4.03 -1.34 0.93
CA ALA A 65 -3.93 0.09 0.71
C ALA A 65 -3.93 0.88 2.03
N VAL A 66 -2.78 1.44 2.42
CA VAL A 66 -2.62 2.26 3.62
C VAL A 66 -2.24 3.69 3.22
N PRO A 67 -3.07 4.71 3.55
CA PRO A 67 -2.79 6.08 3.19
C PRO A 67 -1.83 6.76 4.18
N ALA A 68 -0.95 7.60 3.67
CA ALA A 68 -0.15 8.56 4.42
C ALA A 68 -0.38 9.98 3.90
N VAL A 69 -0.12 10.99 4.74
CA VAL A 69 -0.23 12.40 4.36
C VAL A 69 1.16 13.01 4.33
N GLY A 70 1.44 13.76 3.28
CA GLY A 70 2.67 14.51 3.10
C GLY A 70 2.63 15.89 3.79
N PRO A 71 3.79 16.57 3.86
CA PRO A 71 3.92 17.84 4.60
C PRO A 71 3.10 19.00 4.04
N ASN A 72 2.70 18.96 2.74
CA ASN A 72 1.85 19.97 2.13
C ASN A 72 0.41 19.46 1.87
N GLY A 73 0.08 18.22 2.34
CA GLY A 73 -1.23 17.61 2.20
C GLY A 73 -1.38 16.68 1.01
N GLU A 74 -0.27 16.31 0.44
CA GLU A 74 -0.26 15.20 -0.51
C GLU A 74 -0.79 13.94 0.18
N ILE A 75 -1.50 13.11 -0.58
CA ILE A 75 -1.94 11.80 -0.10
C ILE A 75 -1.14 10.74 -0.86
N TYR A 76 -0.50 9.86 -0.13
CA TYR A 76 0.33 8.77 -0.62
C TYR A 76 -0.31 7.44 -0.26
N VAL A 77 -0.47 6.54 -1.23
CA VAL A 77 -1.05 5.22 -0.99
C VAL A 77 -0.25 4.17 -1.73
N SER A 78 0.19 3.13 -1.04
CA SER A 78 0.73 1.92 -1.66
C SER A 78 -0.17 0.73 -1.39
N TRP A 79 -0.16 -0.26 -2.29
CA TRP A 79 -0.86 -1.53 -2.16
C TRP A 79 -0.17 -2.62 -2.96
N ALA A 80 -0.50 -3.86 -2.67
CA ALA A 80 0.02 -5.03 -3.37
C ALA A 80 -1.03 -5.63 -4.32
N GLY A 81 -0.58 -6.37 -5.32
CA GLY A 81 -1.42 -7.05 -6.30
C GLY A 81 -0.61 -7.77 -7.37
N ALA A 82 -1.25 -8.20 -8.45
CA ALA A 82 -0.63 -8.95 -9.54
C ALA A 82 0.61 -8.29 -10.18
N ASN A 83 0.74 -6.97 -10.06
CA ASN A 83 1.89 -6.21 -10.56
C ASN A 83 2.96 -5.94 -9.48
N GLY A 84 2.91 -6.66 -8.37
CA GLY A 84 3.74 -6.41 -7.19
C GLY A 84 3.24 -5.23 -6.37
N LEU A 85 4.17 -4.52 -5.75
CA LEU A 85 3.90 -3.37 -4.92
C LEU A 85 3.86 -2.11 -5.79
N VAL A 86 2.75 -1.39 -5.72
CA VAL A 86 2.49 -0.19 -6.52
C VAL A 86 2.08 0.99 -5.64
N PHE A 87 2.13 2.18 -6.22
CA PHE A 87 1.90 3.44 -5.54
C PHE A 87 1.02 4.37 -6.37
N ASN A 88 0.19 5.16 -5.71
CA ASN A 88 -0.53 6.28 -6.30
C ASN A 88 -0.53 7.47 -5.33
N THR A 89 -0.70 8.68 -5.87
CA THR A 89 -0.68 9.91 -5.08
C THR A 89 -1.69 10.93 -5.59
N SER A 90 -2.11 11.80 -4.68
CA SER A 90 -2.91 12.98 -4.94
C SER A 90 -2.27 14.20 -4.28
N SER A 91 -2.21 15.32 -4.98
CA SER A 91 -1.72 16.61 -4.47
C SER A 91 -2.82 17.62 -4.17
N ASP A 92 -4.08 17.22 -4.29
CA ASP A 92 -5.27 18.07 -4.18
C ASP A 92 -6.34 17.46 -3.23
N GLU A 93 -5.88 16.88 -2.12
CA GLU A 93 -6.73 16.29 -1.08
C GLU A 93 -7.64 15.16 -1.62
N GLY A 94 -7.14 14.36 -2.55
CA GLY A 94 -7.83 13.19 -3.10
C GLY A 94 -8.84 13.49 -4.21
N VAL A 95 -8.83 14.69 -4.78
CA VAL A 95 -9.71 15.04 -5.91
C VAL A 95 -9.22 14.40 -7.20
N THR A 96 -7.91 14.49 -7.47
CA THR A 96 -7.27 13.83 -8.62
C THR A 96 -6.13 12.91 -8.20
N TRP A 97 -5.89 11.88 -9.00
CA TRP A 97 -4.90 10.84 -8.77
C TRP A 97 -4.13 10.57 -10.06
N LEU A 98 -2.92 10.03 -9.96
CA LEU A 98 -2.15 9.64 -11.14
C LEU A 98 -3.00 8.74 -12.06
N THR A 99 -2.80 8.90 -13.36
CA THR A 99 -3.50 8.09 -14.37
C THR A 99 -2.94 6.67 -14.50
N GLN A 100 -1.75 6.44 -13.95
CA GLN A 100 -1.09 5.13 -13.85
C GLN A 100 -0.44 5.00 -12.48
N GLU A 101 -0.42 3.79 -11.94
CA GLU A 101 0.33 3.48 -10.73
C GLU A 101 1.84 3.52 -11.00
N THR A 102 2.61 4.00 -10.03
CA THR A 102 4.06 3.92 -10.04
C THR A 102 4.49 2.57 -9.44
N PRO A 103 5.25 1.71 -10.17
CA PRO A 103 5.79 0.50 -9.58
C PRO A 103 6.80 0.83 -8.48
N ILE A 104 6.74 0.10 -7.37
CA ILE A 104 7.70 0.21 -6.25
C ILE A 104 8.65 -0.99 -6.23
N ASP A 105 8.10 -2.20 -6.15
CA ASP A 105 8.84 -3.46 -6.03
C ASP A 105 8.05 -4.61 -6.67
N PRO A 106 8.69 -5.54 -7.37
CA PRO A 106 7.98 -6.65 -8.01
C PRO A 106 7.34 -7.63 -7.04
N MET A 107 7.68 -7.60 -5.73
CA MET A 107 7.22 -8.59 -4.72
C MET A 107 7.25 -10.01 -5.27
N PRO A 108 8.42 -10.60 -5.52
CA PRO A 108 8.55 -11.80 -6.36
C PRO A 108 7.87 -13.05 -5.80
N THR A 109 7.51 -13.06 -4.53
CA THR A 109 6.76 -14.15 -3.88
C THR A 109 5.32 -13.77 -3.53
N GLY A 110 4.86 -12.63 -4.02
CA GLY A 110 3.54 -12.11 -3.70
C GLY A 110 3.39 -11.59 -2.27
N TRP A 111 2.17 -11.24 -1.91
CA TRP A 111 1.83 -10.77 -0.58
C TRP A 111 1.13 -11.83 0.29
N ASP A 112 0.61 -12.90 -0.34
CA ASP A 112 -0.06 -14.02 0.32
C ASP A 112 0.92 -15.19 0.43
N TYR A 113 1.26 -15.58 1.67
CA TYR A 113 2.22 -16.66 1.91
C TYR A 113 1.92 -17.40 3.20
N ASP A 114 2.42 -18.64 3.28
CA ASP A 114 2.26 -19.50 4.42
C ASP A 114 3.44 -19.37 5.41
N ILE A 115 3.10 -19.35 6.70
CA ILE A 115 4.05 -19.52 7.79
C ILE A 115 3.58 -20.70 8.66
N PRO A 116 4.38 -21.76 8.84
CA PRO A 116 3.99 -22.92 9.63
C PRO A 116 3.53 -22.54 11.03
N GLY A 117 2.33 -22.96 11.41
CA GLY A 117 1.74 -22.65 12.72
C GLY A 117 0.94 -21.34 12.78
N LEU A 118 0.94 -20.52 11.74
CA LEU A 118 0.04 -19.38 11.59
C LEU A 118 -1.10 -19.73 10.64
N MET A 119 -2.31 -19.35 11.00
CA MET A 119 -3.49 -19.62 10.17
C MET A 119 -3.55 -18.72 8.94
N ARG A 120 -2.97 -17.52 9.01
CA ARG A 120 -2.88 -16.56 7.90
C ARG A 120 -1.68 -15.63 8.13
N ALA A 121 -0.89 -15.44 7.11
CA ALA A 121 0.17 -14.45 7.06
C ALA A 121 0.08 -13.68 5.73
N ASN A 122 0.48 -12.42 5.74
CA ASN A 122 0.57 -11.62 4.53
C ASN A 122 1.66 -10.55 4.64
N GLY A 123 2.16 -10.10 3.49
CA GLY A 123 3.17 -9.08 3.35
C GLY A 123 2.64 -7.73 2.90
N LEU A 124 1.39 -7.40 3.23
CA LEU A 124 0.76 -6.16 2.78
C LEU A 124 1.55 -4.93 3.24
N PRO A 125 1.65 -3.88 2.38
CA PRO A 125 2.51 -2.74 2.63
C PRO A 125 1.95 -1.77 3.67
N ILE A 126 2.86 -1.04 4.31
CA ILE A 126 2.56 0.15 5.12
C ILE A 126 3.23 1.36 4.48
N THR A 127 2.45 2.39 4.21
CA THR A 127 2.93 3.69 3.70
C THR A 127 3.07 4.69 4.83
N LEU A 128 4.21 5.37 4.91
CA LEU A 128 4.48 6.44 5.88
C LEU A 128 5.14 7.63 5.18
N CYS A 129 4.99 8.83 5.73
CA CYS A 129 5.72 10.02 5.30
C CYS A 129 6.39 10.68 6.51
N ASP A 130 7.63 11.12 6.34
CA ASP A 130 8.33 11.88 7.37
C ASP A 130 7.76 13.31 7.45
N LEU A 131 7.10 13.61 8.54
CA LEU A 131 6.54 14.93 8.85
C LEU A 131 7.39 15.70 9.86
N SER A 132 8.55 15.18 10.28
CA SER A 132 9.46 15.86 11.18
C SER A 132 10.02 17.13 10.54
N ASP A 133 10.65 17.99 11.35
CA ASP A 133 11.39 19.16 10.85
C ASP A 133 12.85 18.82 10.48
N GLY A 134 13.18 17.53 10.41
CA GLY A 134 14.48 17.00 10.06
C GLY A 134 14.79 17.05 8.55
N PRO A 135 16.00 16.65 8.18
CA PRO A 135 16.47 16.70 6.78
C PRO A 135 15.73 15.73 5.84
N ASN A 136 14.99 14.78 6.36
CA ASN A 136 14.23 13.81 5.59
C ASN A 136 12.74 14.16 5.45
N ARG A 137 12.33 15.37 5.90
CA ARG A 137 10.93 15.80 5.78
C ARG A 137 10.39 15.62 4.37
N GLY A 138 9.23 15.00 4.24
CA GLY A 138 8.59 14.69 2.97
C GLY A 138 9.06 13.38 2.31
N THR A 139 10.04 12.69 2.89
CA THR A 139 10.41 11.36 2.42
C THR A 139 9.28 10.37 2.68
N ILE A 140 8.91 9.64 1.64
CA ILE A 140 7.92 8.56 1.71
C ILE A 140 8.67 7.26 1.97
N TYR A 141 8.20 6.46 2.92
CA TYR A 141 8.69 5.13 3.23
C TYR A 141 7.58 4.12 3.00
N VAL A 142 7.92 3.01 2.38
CA VAL A 142 7.03 1.86 2.25
C VAL A 142 7.77 0.63 2.77
N ASN A 143 7.17 -0.09 3.71
CA ASN A 143 7.69 -1.36 4.19
C ASN A 143 6.66 -2.47 4.03
N TRP A 144 7.15 -3.68 3.83
CA TRP A 144 6.36 -4.90 3.69
C TRP A 144 7.21 -6.10 4.12
N SER A 145 6.62 -7.28 4.11
CA SER A 145 7.37 -8.53 4.24
C SER A 145 7.09 -9.46 3.07
N ASP A 146 8.10 -10.23 2.68
CA ASP A 146 7.95 -11.30 1.68
C ASP A 146 8.97 -12.42 1.89
N GLN A 147 8.85 -13.49 1.13
CA GLN A 147 9.67 -14.68 1.21
C GLN A 147 10.69 -14.81 0.06
N ARG A 148 11.15 -13.67 -0.52
CA ARG A 148 12.11 -13.68 -1.65
C ARG A 148 13.42 -14.41 -1.35
N ASN A 149 13.78 -14.56 -0.07
CA ASN A 149 14.99 -15.25 0.38
C ASN A 149 14.75 -16.73 0.70
N GLY A 150 13.53 -17.23 0.53
CA GLY A 150 13.15 -18.62 0.72
C GLY A 150 11.79 -18.78 1.41
N PRO A 151 11.09 -19.91 1.21
CA PRO A 151 9.74 -20.11 1.75
C PRO A 151 9.69 -20.22 3.29
N ASP A 152 10.82 -20.57 3.91
CA ASP A 152 10.94 -20.63 5.38
C ASP A 152 11.60 -19.36 5.96
N ASN A 153 11.81 -18.33 5.12
CA ASN A 153 12.55 -17.12 5.46
C ASN A 153 11.78 -15.87 5.02
N THR A 154 10.84 -15.45 5.88
CA THR A 154 10.14 -14.19 5.69
C THR A 154 10.96 -13.06 6.27
N ASP A 155 11.34 -12.10 5.44
CA ASP A 155 12.08 -10.90 5.84
C ASP A 155 11.22 -9.64 5.70
N VAL A 156 11.58 -8.61 6.44
CA VAL A 156 10.98 -7.29 6.31
C VAL A 156 11.82 -6.43 5.39
N PHE A 157 11.19 -5.87 4.37
CA PHE A 157 11.79 -5.00 3.36
C PHE A 157 11.27 -3.58 3.46
N MET A 158 12.06 -2.65 2.99
CA MET A 158 11.70 -1.24 2.91
C MET A 158 12.32 -0.60 1.67
N THR A 159 11.61 0.36 1.12
CA THR A 159 12.12 1.34 0.17
C THR A 159 11.66 2.74 0.55
N ARG A 160 12.22 3.76 -0.11
CA ARG A 160 11.84 5.16 0.10
C ARG A 160 11.88 5.96 -1.19
N SER A 161 11.08 7.02 -1.22
CA SER A 161 11.10 8.05 -2.25
C SER A 161 11.32 9.42 -1.61
N THR A 162 12.16 10.25 -2.22
CA THR A 162 12.42 11.63 -1.79
C THR A 162 11.88 12.68 -2.78
N ASP A 163 11.14 12.24 -3.79
CA ASP A 163 10.63 13.05 -4.89
C ASP A 163 9.11 12.90 -5.10
N GLY A 164 8.38 12.60 -4.02
CA GLY A 164 6.92 12.48 -4.06
C GLY A 164 6.41 11.17 -4.69
N GLY A 165 7.23 10.13 -4.76
CA GLY A 165 6.85 8.82 -5.32
C GLY A 165 7.13 8.68 -6.81
N VAL A 166 7.88 9.62 -7.42
CA VAL A 166 8.27 9.55 -8.83
C VAL A 166 9.34 8.46 -9.04
N THR A 167 10.33 8.43 -8.15
CA THR A 167 11.37 7.39 -8.14
C THR A 167 11.53 6.76 -6.75
N TRP A 168 11.98 5.52 -6.71
CA TRP A 168 12.16 4.74 -5.49
C TRP A 168 13.59 4.24 -5.36
N ALA A 169 14.13 4.30 -4.15
CA ALA A 169 15.43 3.74 -3.83
C ALA A 169 15.41 2.21 -3.99
N PRO A 170 16.54 1.55 -4.21
CA PRO A 170 16.62 0.10 -4.19
C PRO A 170 16.06 -0.46 -2.86
N THR A 171 15.25 -1.52 -2.98
CA THR A 171 14.71 -2.24 -1.82
C THR A 171 15.84 -2.78 -0.93
N SER A 172 15.69 -2.62 0.37
CA SER A 172 16.62 -3.14 1.38
C SER A 172 15.91 -3.97 2.43
N LYS A 173 16.54 -5.08 2.83
CA LYS A 173 16.14 -5.85 4.01
C LYS A 173 16.48 -5.03 5.26
N ILE A 174 15.56 -4.92 6.22
CA ILE A 174 15.73 -4.11 7.43
C ILE A 174 15.93 -4.92 8.71
N ASN A 175 15.47 -6.17 8.77
CA ASN A 175 15.84 -7.06 9.85
C ASN A 175 17.29 -7.53 9.66
N SER A 176 18.04 -7.62 10.77
CA SER A 176 19.49 -7.85 10.76
C SER A 176 19.89 -9.30 11.08
N ASP A 177 18.93 -10.18 11.29
CA ASP A 177 19.22 -11.58 11.52
C ASP A 177 19.79 -12.26 10.27
N ASN A 178 20.67 -13.23 10.51
CA ASN A 178 21.27 -14.06 9.47
C ASN A 178 20.73 -15.48 9.51
N THR A 179 19.48 -15.65 9.91
CA THR A 179 18.81 -16.94 10.01
C THR A 179 17.81 -17.13 8.88
N ASP A 180 17.59 -18.38 8.49
CA ASP A 180 16.50 -18.76 7.58
C ASP A 180 15.22 -18.95 8.42
N LYS A 181 14.76 -17.88 9.07
CA LYS A 181 13.58 -17.88 9.95
C LYS A 181 12.63 -16.77 9.56
N HIS A 182 11.35 -16.99 9.83
CA HIS A 182 10.32 -15.97 9.69
C HIS A 182 10.51 -14.84 10.72
N GLN A 183 10.33 -13.60 10.30
CA GLN A 183 10.37 -12.38 11.11
C GLN A 183 8.98 -11.79 11.26
#